data_44adf5e9b33900d92493a405af5532b7
#
_entry.id   44adf5e9b33900d92493a405af5532b7
#
_cell.length_a   1.000
_cell.length_b   1.000
_cell.length_c   1.000
_cell.angle_alpha   90.00
_cell.angle_beta   90.00
_cell.angle_gamma   90.00
#
_symmetry.space_group_name_H-M   'P 1'
#
loop_
_entity.id
_entity.type
_entity.pdbx_description
1 polymer ?
#
loop_
_entity_poly.entity_id
_entity_poly.type
_entity_poly.pdbx_seq_one_letter_code
_entity_poly.pdbx_strand_id
1 'polypeptide(L)'
;MTLYEELKARGLVAQITDDEIIDLINNGKATFYIGFDCTADSLTAGHFMALTLMKRLQMAGNKPIALIGGGTTMIGDPSGRTDMRKMLTKEDIAHNAACFKKQMEKFIDFSDGKALMLNNADWLLNLNYVELLRDVGACFSVNNMLRAKCYEQRMEKGLSFLEFNYMIMQSYDFYYMVQHYGCNMQFGGDDQWSNMLGGTELIRRKLGKDAYAMTITLLTDSQGKKMGKTAGNAVWLDPNKTSPFEFYQYWRNVGDADVMKCIRMLTFLPLEQIDEMSTWKDERLNEAKEILAYELTSMVHGKEEAEKAQKAARALFSGAADTEHMPATQLTEADLTDGSIGILTLMVKAGLAASNGEARRLVVQGGVLVDGEKVAAPTVSFTADQLTKGIVIKKGKKVYHKVTL
;
A
#
# COMPACT_ATOMS: atom_id res chain seq x y z
N MET A 1 22.14 -8.60 -17.39
CA MET A 1 21.61 -7.37 -16.74
C MET A 1 21.89 -7.48 -15.26
N THR A 2 22.50 -6.48 -14.65
CA THR A 2 22.72 -6.39 -13.20
C THR A 2 21.41 -6.05 -12.48
N LEU A 3 21.37 -6.23 -11.15
CA LEU A 3 20.18 -5.87 -10.37
C LEU A 3 19.85 -4.38 -10.47
N TYR A 4 20.85 -3.51 -10.39
CA TYR A 4 20.63 -2.07 -10.52
C TYR A 4 20.07 -1.68 -11.90
N GLU A 5 20.60 -2.28 -12.96
CA GLU A 5 20.07 -2.09 -14.32
C GLU A 5 18.63 -2.56 -14.43
N GLU A 6 18.30 -3.68 -13.81
CA GLU A 6 16.91 -4.17 -13.76
C GLU A 6 16.00 -3.19 -13.01
N LEU A 7 16.41 -2.69 -11.84
CA LEU A 7 15.64 -1.70 -11.10
C LEU A 7 15.40 -0.42 -11.92
N LYS A 8 16.42 0.05 -12.65
CA LYS A 8 16.28 1.19 -13.57
C LYS A 8 15.33 0.89 -14.73
N ALA A 9 15.48 -0.24 -15.39
CA ALA A 9 14.62 -0.65 -16.49
C ALA A 9 13.16 -0.82 -16.06
N ARG A 10 12.94 -1.20 -14.80
CA ARG A 10 11.59 -1.27 -14.20
C ARG A 10 11.04 0.10 -13.78
N GLY A 11 11.83 1.17 -13.83
CA GLY A 11 11.42 2.51 -13.41
C GLY A 11 11.34 2.66 -11.89
N LEU A 12 12.05 1.84 -11.13
CA LEU A 12 12.02 1.84 -9.67
C LEU A 12 13.01 2.83 -9.05
N VAL A 13 14.08 3.22 -9.75
CA VAL A 13 15.10 4.14 -9.24
C VAL A 13 14.69 5.58 -9.49
N ALA A 14 14.56 6.40 -8.44
CA ALA A 14 14.33 7.84 -8.56
C ALA A 14 15.61 8.64 -8.28
N GLN A 15 16.21 8.51 -7.08
CA GLN A 15 17.41 9.21 -6.67
C GLN A 15 18.34 8.27 -5.91
N ILE A 16 19.64 8.49 -6.01
CA ILE A 16 20.69 7.81 -5.23
C ILE A 16 21.64 8.87 -4.66
N THR A 17 22.20 8.60 -3.49
CA THR A 17 23.19 9.48 -2.84
C THR A 17 24.59 9.31 -3.39
N ASP A 18 24.92 8.13 -3.89
CA ASP A 18 26.26 7.77 -4.36
C ASP A 18 26.20 6.54 -5.29
N ASP A 19 27.12 6.46 -6.25
CA ASP A 19 27.25 5.34 -7.18
C ASP A 19 27.74 4.04 -6.52
N GLU A 20 28.32 4.10 -5.32
CA GLU A 20 28.69 2.91 -4.51
C GLU A 20 27.50 1.99 -4.25
N ILE A 21 26.28 2.55 -4.24
CA ILE A 21 25.03 1.79 -4.14
C ILE A 21 24.96 0.69 -5.19
N ILE A 22 25.46 0.94 -6.40
CA ILE A 22 25.42 0.02 -7.54
C ILE A 22 26.24 -1.25 -7.21
N ASP A 23 27.44 -1.06 -6.66
CA ASP A 23 28.29 -2.20 -6.25
C ASP A 23 27.66 -2.96 -5.08
N LEU A 24 27.15 -2.25 -4.08
CA LEU A 24 26.55 -2.86 -2.88
C LEU A 24 25.38 -3.77 -3.24
N ILE A 25 24.41 -3.27 -4.01
CA ILE A 25 23.20 -4.05 -4.31
C ILE A 25 23.46 -5.17 -5.34
N ASN A 26 24.35 -4.94 -6.31
CA ASN A 26 24.66 -5.94 -7.34
C ASN A 26 25.44 -7.14 -6.77
N ASN A 27 26.20 -6.96 -5.71
CA ASN A 27 27.03 -7.98 -5.11
C ASN A 27 26.47 -8.56 -3.80
N GLY A 28 25.21 -8.26 -3.45
CA GLY A 28 24.57 -8.77 -2.24
C GLY A 28 25.19 -8.25 -0.94
N LYS A 29 25.84 -7.07 -0.99
CA LYS A 29 26.54 -6.46 0.15
C LYS A 29 25.69 -5.45 0.92
N ALA A 30 24.51 -5.11 0.43
CA ALA A 30 23.64 -4.18 1.11
C ALA A 30 22.90 -4.87 2.27
N THR A 31 23.11 -4.35 3.48
CA THR A 31 22.17 -4.51 4.60
C THR A 31 21.36 -3.23 4.66
N PHE A 32 20.10 -3.32 4.28
CA PHE A 32 19.28 -2.13 4.03
C PHE A 32 17.97 -2.17 4.81
N TYR A 33 17.40 -0.99 5.07
CA TYR A 33 16.08 -0.95 5.70
C TYR A 33 15.07 -0.13 4.90
N ILE A 34 13.80 -0.46 5.12
CA ILE A 34 12.64 0.35 4.79
C ILE A 34 11.78 0.46 6.06
N GLY A 35 11.36 1.69 6.39
CA GLY A 35 10.50 1.98 7.52
C GLY A 35 9.02 1.94 7.15
N PHE A 36 8.21 1.43 8.08
CA PHE A 36 6.75 1.29 7.94
C PHE A 36 6.05 1.80 9.19
N ASP A 37 5.47 2.97 9.12
CA ASP A 37 4.64 3.53 10.19
C ASP A 37 3.31 2.79 10.30
N CYS A 38 3.00 2.30 11.50
CA CYS A 38 1.83 1.47 11.79
C CYS A 38 0.54 2.28 11.96
N THR A 39 0.16 3.05 10.94
CA THR A 39 -0.99 3.96 10.97
C THR A 39 -2.35 3.29 10.77
N ALA A 40 -2.37 1.98 10.51
CA ALA A 40 -3.55 1.13 10.36
C ALA A 40 -3.17 -0.34 10.65
N ASP A 41 -4.17 -1.18 10.84
CA ASP A 41 -4.04 -2.62 11.10
C ASP A 41 -3.82 -3.47 9.84
N SER A 42 -3.52 -2.85 8.72
CA SER A 42 -3.11 -3.53 7.47
C SER A 42 -2.23 -2.63 6.61
N LEU A 43 -1.32 -3.26 5.88
CA LEU A 43 -0.63 -2.66 4.75
C LEU A 43 -1.63 -2.44 3.59
N THR A 44 -1.29 -1.52 2.70
CA THR A 44 -2.10 -1.18 1.53
C THR A 44 -1.33 -1.47 0.24
N ALA A 45 -2.01 -1.42 -0.89
CA ALA A 45 -1.39 -1.48 -2.21
C ALA A 45 -0.29 -0.40 -2.41
N GLY A 46 -0.35 0.72 -1.66
CA GLY A 46 0.73 1.73 -1.66
C GLY A 46 2.04 1.24 -1.04
N HIS A 47 2.00 0.30 -0.09
CA HIS A 47 3.19 -0.32 0.49
C HIS A 47 3.73 -1.48 -0.34
N PHE A 48 2.92 -1.99 -1.26
CA PHE A 48 3.25 -3.17 -2.06
C PHE A 48 4.56 -2.99 -2.85
N MET A 49 4.79 -1.81 -3.38
CA MET A 49 6.02 -1.50 -4.13
C MET A 49 7.28 -1.61 -3.24
N ALA A 50 7.20 -1.14 -2.00
CA ALA A 50 8.29 -1.29 -1.04
C ALA A 50 8.56 -2.77 -0.70
N LEU A 51 7.50 -3.56 -0.50
CA LEU A 51 7.61 -4.99 -0.22
C LEU A 51 8.20 -5.77 -1.40
N THR A 52 7.78 -5.48 -2.63
CA THR A 52 8.32 -6.12 -3.83
C THR A 52 9.77 -5.73 -4.08
N LEU A 53 10.16 -4.48 -3.79
CA LEU A 53 11.56 -4.06 -3.82
C LEU A 53 12.39 -4.83 -2.79
N MET A 54 11.94 -4.91 -1.53
CA MET A 54 12.64 -5.67 -0.49
C MET A 54 12.84 -7.12 -0.90
N LYS A 55 11.79 -7.77 -1.41
CA LYS A 55 11.85 -9.14 -1.91
C LYS A 55 12.85 -9.29 -3.05
N ARG A 56 12.85 -8.37 -4.01
CA ARG A 56 13.76 -8.40 -5.17
C ARG A 56 15.23 -8.25 -4.74
N LEU A 57 15.51 -7.32 -3.84
CA LEU A 57 16.85 -7.14 -3.26
C LEU A 57 17.29 -8.37 -2.44
N GLN A 58 16.37 -8.97 -1.67
CA GLN A 58 16.66 -10.20 -0.91
C GLN A 58 16.97 -11.37 -1.83
N MET A 59 16.21 -11.56 -2.92
CA MET A 59 16.47 -12.61 -3.91
C MET A 59 17.86 -12.47 -4.57
N ALA A 60 18.39 -11.25 -4.63
CA ALA A 60 19.74 -10.97 -5.12
C ALA A 60 20.83 -11.03 -4.03
N GLY A 61 20.51 -11.56 -2.85
CA GLY A 61 21.47 -11.80 -1.77
C GLY A 61 21.64 -10.64 -0.79
N ASN A 62 20.94 -9.52 -0.95
CA ASN A 62 20.97 -8.41 0.00
C ASN A 62 20.14 -8.73 1.23
N LYS A 63 20.49 -8.13 2.37
CA LYS A 63 19.81 -8.38 3.66
C LYS A 63 18.84 -7.26 4.02
N PRO A 64 17.52 -7.49 3.92
CA PRO A 64 16.53 -6.48 4.31
C PRO A 64 16.33 -6.40 5.82
N ILE A 65 16.08 -5.20 6.30
CA ILE A 65 15.56 -4.88 7.62
C ILE A 65 14.19 -4.23 7.42
N ALA A 66 13.11 -4.90 7.83
CA ALA A 66 11.80 -4.30 7.91
C ALA A 66 11.70 -3.55 9.26
N LEU A 67 11.74 -2.22 9.20
CA LEU A 67 11.65 -1.39 10.39
C LEU A 67 10.20 -1.01 10.67
N ILE A 68 9.65 -1.53 11.74
CA ILE A 68 8.33 -1.15 12.25
C ILE A 68 8.47 0.18 13.00
N GLY A 69 7.71 1.18 12.56
CA GLY A 69 7.70 2.52 13.13
C GLY A 69 6.85 2.64 14.40
N GLY A 70 7.07 1.80 15.42
CA GLY A 70 6.31 1.86 16.67
C GLY A 70 6.49 3.17 17.42
N GLY A 71 7.69 3.73 17.43
CA GLY A 71 7.99 5.04 18.02
C GLY A 71 7.61 6.20 17.10
N THR A 72 8.01 6.13 15.80
CA THR A 72 7.74 7.19 14.83
C THR A 72 6.26 7.37 14.52
N THR A 73 5.44 6.31 14.57
CA THR A 73 3.98 6.40 14.41
C THR A 73 3.33 7.27 15.48
N MET A 74 3.91 7.33 16.68
CA MET A 74 3.40 8.21 17.74
C MET A 74 3.56 9.71 17.41
N ILE A 75 4.49 10.03 16.53
CA ILE A 75 4.79 11.40 16.07
C ILE A 75 4.04 11.70 14.78
N GLY A 76 4.15 10.83 13.79
CA GLY A 76 3.52 10.93 12.49
C GLY A 76 4.35 11.71 11.46
N ASP A 77 4.71 11.02 10.37
CA ASP A 77 5.46 11.58 9.25
C ASP A 77 4.68 12.71 8.53
N PRO A 78 5.21 13.93 8.42
CA PRO A 78 4.59 15.03 7.70
C PRO A 78 4.79 14.96 6.18
N SER A 79 5.70 14.13 5.69
CA SER A 79 6.11 14.07 4.28
C SER A 79 4.93 13.82 3.34
N GLY A 80 4.79 14.65 2.32
CA GLY A 80 3.75 14.50 1.29
C GLY A 80 2.31 14.62 1.81
N ARG A 81 2.08 15.36 2.89
CA ARG A 81 0.78 15.57 3.51
C ARG A 81 0.48 17.05 3.70
N THR A 82 -0.81 17.35 3.74
CA THR A 82 -1.32 18.69 4.05
C THR A 82 -1.82 18.83 5.49
N ASP A 83 -2.18 17.72 6.14
CA ASP A 83 -2.78 17.70 7.47
C ASP A 83 -2.01 16.78 8.42
N MET A 84 -2.03 17.12 9.72
CA MET A 84 -1.41 16.31 10.77
C MET A 84 -2.07 14.92 10.85
N ARG A 85 -1.29 13.89 11.15
CA ARG A 85 -1.81 12.53 11.35
C ARG A 85 -2.64 12.46 12.64
N LYS A 86 -3.67 11.59 12.63
CA LYS A 86 -4.39 11.23 13.86
C LYS A 86 -3.43 10.55 14.82
N MET A 87 -3.43 11.00 16.06
CA MET A 87 -2.68 10.34 17.13
C MET A 87 -3.34 9.00 17.48
N LEU A 88 -2.53 7.94 17.50
CA LEU A 88 -2.93 6.59 17.88
C LEU A 88 -2.47 6.28 19.31
N THR A 89 -3.17 5.37 19.99
CA THR A 89 -2.73 4.85 21.29
C THR A 89 -1.56 3.88 21.12
N LYS A 90 -0.83 3.61 22.20
CA LYS A 90 0.25 2.60 22.17
C LYS A 90 -0.29 1.21 21.84
N GLU A 91 -1.48 0.90 22.33
CA GLU A 91 -2.19 -0.36 22.10
C GLU A 91 -2.57 -0.51 20.62
N ASP A 92 -3.11 0.55 20.00
CA ASP A 92 -3.41 0.57 18.55
C ASP A 92 -2.14 0.32 17.72
N ILE A 93 -1.04 1.00 18.06
CA ILE A 93 0.25 0.86 17.37
C ILE A 93 0.80 -0.55 17.50
N ALA A 94 0.75 -1.14 18.71
CA ALA A 94 1.21 -2.50 18.96
C ALA A 94 0.38 -3.53 18.18
N HIS A 95 -0.95 -3.36 18.14
CA HIS A 95 -1.84 -4.19 17.34
C HIS A 95 -1.50 -4.09 15.84
N ASN A 96 -1.39 -2.88 15.33
CA ASN A 96 -1.07 -2.62 13.93
C ASN A 96 0.29 -3.20 13.53
N ALA A 97 1.30 -3.08 14.41
CA ALA A 97 2.62 -3.65 14.21
C ALA A 97 2.57 -5.18 14.06
N ALA A 98 1.78 -5.85 14.91
CA ALA A 98 1.59 -7.31 14.82
C ALA A 98 0.89 -7.72 13.51
N CYS A 99 -0.06 -6.93 13.02
CA CYS A 99 -0.71 -7.15 11.74
C CYS A 99 0.28 -6.98 10.56
N PHE A 100 1.09 -5.93 10.58
CA PHE A 100 2.12 -5.69 9.55
C PHE A 100 3.11 -6.84 9.46
N LYS A 101 3.60 -7.33 10.61
CA LYS A 101 4.52 -8.46 10.68
C LYS A 101 4.00 -9.67 9.92
N LYS A 102 2.77 -10.11 10.21
CA LYS A 102 2.13 -11.26 9.54
C LYS A 102 2.00 -11.08 8.02
N GLN A 103 1.78 -9.85 7.57
CA GLN A 103 1.66 -9.55 6.14
C GLN A 103 3.04 -9.53 5.46
N MET A 104 4.07 -8.97 6.11
CA MET A 104 5.43 -8.91 5.58
C MET A 104 6.07 -10.30 5.46
N GLU A 105 5.77 -11.22 6.37
CA GLU A 105 6.24 -12.62 6.33
C GLU A 105 5.83 -13.38 5.06
N LYS A 106 4.81 -12.90 4.34
CA LYS A 106 4.41 -13.45 3.03
C LYS A 106 5.35 -13.04 1.89
N PHE A 107 6.07 -11.95 2.06
CA PHE A 107 6.95 -11.38 1.02
C PHE A 107 8.42 -11.61 1.31
N ILE A 108 8.82 -11.49 2.57
CA ILE A 108 10.20 -11.47 3.02
C ILE A 108 10.48 -12.74 3.81
N ASP A 109 11.58 -13.40 3.49
CA ASP A 109 12.07 -14.56 4.23
C ASP A 109 12.90 -14.10 5.43
N PHE A 110 12.32 -14.22 6.62
CA PHE A 110 12.98 -13.89 7.89
C PHE A 110 13.69 -15.08 8.54
N SER A 111 13.69 -16.27 7.93
CA SER A 111 14.35 -17.45 8.46
C SER A 111 15.86 -17.27 8.47
N ASP A 112 16.53 -17.93 9.41
CA ASP A 112 18.00 -18.05 9.49
C ASP A 112 18.75 -16.69 9.43
N GLY A 113 18.10 -15.59 9.84
CA GLY A 113 18.70 -14.26 9.82
C GLY A 113 18.88 -13.66 8.41
N LYS A 114 18.19 -14.19 7.40
CA LYS A 114 18.19 -13.65 6.02
C LYS A 114 17.58 -12.27 5.93
N ALA A 115 16.70 -11.94 6.86
CA ALA A 115 16.14 -10.60 7.07
C ALA A 115 15.95 -10.34 8.55
N LEU A 116 15.82 -9.06 8.93
CA LEU A 116 15.49 -8.66 10.29
C LEU A 116 14.15 -7.92 10.29
N MET A 117 13.39 -8.09 11.38
CA MET A 117 12.25 -7.25 11.68
C MET A 117 12.52 -6.56 13.01
N LEU A 118 12.62 -5.23 12.96
CA LEU A 118 12.95 -4.40 14.11
C LEU A 118 11.79 -3.42 14.38
N ASN A 119 11.70 -2.97 15.62
CA ASN A 119 10.74 -1.94 16.03
C ASN A 119 11.51 -0.75 16.61
N ASN A 120 11.38 0.44 16.03
CA ASN A 120 12.09 1.62 16.52
C ASN A 120 11.59 2.11 17.90
N ALA A 121 10.45 1.63 18.38
CA ALA A 121 10.03 1.86 19.75
C ALA A 121 11.05 1.32 20.79
N ASP A 122 11.78 0.26 20.45
CA ASP A 122 12.73 -0.39 21.35
C ASP A 122 13.87 0.54 21.76
N TRP A 123 14.26 1.48 20.90
CA TRP A 123 15.28 2.48 21.20
C TRP A 123 14.73 3.90 21.36
N LEU A 124 13.78 4.34 20.54
CA LEU A 124 13.29 5.72 20.58
C LEU A 124 12.56 6.07 21.88
N LEU A 125 11.82 5.13 22.47
CA LEU A 125 11.05 5.38 23.70
C LEU A 125 11.93 5.46 24.95
N ASN A 126 13.16 4.97 24.86
CA ASN A 126 14.11 4.97 25.98
C ASN A 126 15.14 6.11 25.89
N LEU A 127 15.07 6.96 24.87
CA LEU A 127 16.00 8.07 24.72
C LEU A 127 15.76 9.16 25.77
N ASN A 128 16.83 9.64 26.40
CA ASN A 128 16.79 10.85 27.19
C ASN A 128 16.69 12.07 26.26
N TYR A 129 15.70 12.88 26.44
CA TYR A 129 15.45 14.03 25.56
C TYR A 129 16.60 15.04 25.54
N VAL A 130 17.20 15.35 26.68
CA VAL A 130 18.31 16.31 26.77
C VAL A 130 19.57 15.77 26.11
N GLU A 131 19.87 14.49 26.31
CA GLU A 131 21.00 13.82 25.69
C GLU A 131 20.82 13.75 24.17
N LEU A 132 19.61 13.42 23.70
CA LEU A 132 19.29 13.41 22.26
C LEU A 132 19.50 14.79 21.63
N LEU A 133 19.02 15.86 22.27
CA LEU A 133 19.21 17.22 21.76
C LEU A 133 20.69 17.60 21.72
N ARG A 134 21.47 17.24 22.74
CA ARG A 134 22.89 17.57 22.83
C ARG A 134 23.71 16.79 21.78
N ASP A 135 23.46 15.50 21.64
CA ASP A 135 24.31 14.59 20.85
C ASP A 135 23.88 14.51 19.39
N VAL A 136 22.60 14.53 19.13
CA VAL A 136 22.00 14.39 17.80
C VAL A 136 21.48 15.71 17.27
N GLY A 137 20.73 16.45 18.09
CA GLY A 137 20.16 17.74 17.69
C GLY A 137 21.21 18.75 17.23
N ALA A 138 22.40 18.73 17.85
CA ALA A 138 23.54 19.56 17.45
C ALA A 138 24.03 19.30 16.02
N CYS A 139 23.69 18.16 15.43
CA CYS A 139 24.02 17.83 14.04
C CYS A 139 23.02 18.40 13.02
N PHE A 140 21.91 18.95 13.46
CA PHE A 140 20.84 19.47 12.61
C PHE A 140 20.77 20.99 12.65
N SER A 141 20.64 21.61 11.47
CA SER A 141 20.38 23.04 11.36
C SER A 141 18.91 23.28 11.11
N VAL A 142 18.23 24.00 12.01
CA VAL A 142 16.80 24.36 11.84
C VAL A 142 16.57 25.06 10.50
N ASN A 143 17.45 25.96 10.09
CA ASN A 143 17.33 26.67 8.82
C ASN A 143 17.38 25.71 7.61
N ASN A 144 18.20 24.67 7.67
CA ASN A 144 18.26 23.66 6.61
C ASN A 144 17.04 22.74 6.65
N MET A 145 16.60 22.34 7.85
CA MET A 145 15.39 21.53 8.01
C MET A 145 14.15 22.24 7.47
N LEU A 146 13.96 23.52 7.77
CA LEU A 146 12.82 24.30 7.28
C LEU A 146 12.79 24.46 5.74
N ARG A 147 13.93 24.30 5.07
CA ARG A 147 14.01 24.30 3.59
C ARG A 147 13.76 22.90 2.99
N ALA A 148 13.65 21.89 3.83
CA ALA A 148 13.48 20.51 3.35
C ALA A 148 12.07 20.31 2.75
N LYS A 149 12.04 19.69 1.57
CA LYS A 149 10.79 19.46 0.81
C LYS A 149 9.72 18.70 1.60
N CYS A 150 10.13 17.85 2.57
CA CYS A 150 9.18 17.11 3.41
C CYS A 150 8.33 18.02 4.31
N TYR A 151 8.75 19.25 4.60
CA TYR A 151 7.99 20.21 5.42
C TYR A 151 7.20 21.24 4.59
N GLU A 152 7.50 21.41 3.31
CA GLU A 152 6.97 22.48 2.47
C GLU A 152 5.45 22.59 2.54
N GLN A 153 4.73 21.50 2.29
CA GLN A 153 3.27 21.50 2.31
C GLN A 153 2.65 21.72 3.70
N ARG A 154 3.37 21.31 4.75
CA ARG A 154 2.92 21.49 6.13
C ARG A 154 3.15 22.90 6.65
N MET A 155 4.19 23.58 6.17
CA MET A 155 4.48 24.97 6.58
C MET A 155 3.35 25.92 6.20
N GLU A 156 2.68 25.71 5.07
CA GLU A 156 1.54 26.53 4.64
C GLU A 156 0.32 26.45 5.60
N LYS A 157 0.14 25.29 6.24
CA LYS A 157 -0.98 25.05 7.17
C LYS A 157 -0.59 25.02 8.65
N GLY A 158 0.67 25.24 8.94
CA GLY A 158 1.22 25.22 10.30
C GLY A 158 1.85 23.87 10.66
N LEU A 159 3.19 23.79 10.53
CA LEU A 159 3.99 22.64 10.96
C LEU A 159 4.12 22.66 12.49
N SER A 160 3.71 21.58 13.15
CA SER A 160 3.87 21.46 14.60
C SER A 160 5.31 21.11 14.98
N PHE A 161 5.75 21.48 16.18
CA PHE A 161 7.06 21.07 16.71
C PHE A 161 7.19 19.55 16.79
N LEU A 162 6.09 18.85 17.06
CA LEU A 162 6.04 17.39 17.06
C LEU A 162 6.45 16.83 15.69
N GLU A 163 5.78 17.24 14.63
CA GLU A 163 6.06 16.80 13.24
C GLU A 163 7.46 17.21 12.79
N PHE A 164 7.93 18.38 13.22
CA PHE A 164 9.28 18.88 12.88
C PHE A 164 10.40 17.95 13.37
N ASN A 165 10.19 17.26 14.49
CA ASN A 165 11.16 16.31 15.03
C ASN A 165 11.19 14.96 14.29
N TYR A 166 10.23 14.67 13.40
CA TYR A 166 10.17 13.37 12.72
C TYR A 166 11.45 13.06 11.93
N MET A 167 12.00 14.04 11.20
CA MET A 167 13.27 13.88 10.47
C MET A 167 14.43 13.46 11.38
N ILE A 168 14.50 14.03 12.58
CA ILE A 168 15.57 13.70 13.55
C ILE A 168 15.41 12.25 14.03
N MET A 169 14.18 11.80 14.29
CA MET A 169 13.90 10.44 14.74
C MET A 169 14.22 9.41 13.66
N GLN A 170 13.81 9.63 12.42
CA GLN A 170 14.13 8.75 11.29
C GLN A 170 15.65 8.75 11.03
N SER A 171 16.33 9.87 11.17
CA SER A 171 17.80 9.94 11.06
C SER A 171 18.47 9.15 12.17
N TYR A 172 17.93 9.19 13.38
CA TYR A 172 18.41 8.41 14.51
C TYR A 172 18.20 6.91 14.30
N ASP A 173 17.10 6.49 13.72
CA ASP A 173 16.85 5.10 13.37
C ASP A 173 17.96 4.55 12.47
N PHE A 174 18.32 5.30 11.42
CA PHE A 174 19.39 4.89 10.52
C PHE A 174 20.74 4.84 11.25
N TYR A 175 21.08 5.87 12.00
CA TYR A 175 22.29 5.93 12.82
C TYR A 175 22.38 4.75 13.81
N TYR A 176 21.29 4.41 14.49
CA TYR A 176 21.23 3.29 15.41
C TYR A 176 21.45 1.95 14.71
N MET A 177 20.79 1.75 13.56
CA MET A 177 20.91 0.49 12.81
C MET A 177 22.28 0.31 12.15
N VAL A 178 22.97 1.38 11.77
CA VAL A 178 24.37 1.29 11.32
C VAL A 178 25.28 0.77 12.43
N GLN A 179 25.07 1.19 13.66
CA GLN A 179 25.89 0.79 14.79
C GLN A 179 25.63 -0.65 15.27
N HIS A 180 24.36 -1.04 15.28
CA HIS A 180 23.93 -2.27 15.95
C HIS A 180 23.63 -3.43 15.01
N TYR A 181 23.32 -3.16 13.74
CA TYR A 181 22.85 -4.17 12.78
C TYR A 181 23.64 -4.20 11.47
N GLY A 182 24.69 -3.40 11.35
CA GLY A 182 25.50 -3.33 10.13
C GLY A 182 24.73 -2.78 8.92
N CYS A 183 23.64 -2.03 9.17
CA CYS A 183 22.87 -1.39 8.13
C CYS A 183 23.73 -0.37 7.39
N ASN A 184 23.79 -0.41 6.05
CA ASN A 184 24.57 0.53 5.24
C ASN A 184 23.72 1.28 4.22
N MET A 185 22.43 0.93 4.07
CA MET A 185 21.55 1.56 3.11
C MET A 185 20.14 1.78 3.65
N GLN A 186 19.51 2.87 3.21
CA GLN A 186 18.10 3.15 3.38
C GLN A 186 17.40 3.23 2.04
N PHE A 187 16.22 2.60 1.93
CA PHE A 187 15.31 2.80 0.82
C PHE A 187 14.00 3.42 1.30
N GLY A 188 13.38 4.22 0.45
CA GLY A 188 12.09 4.84 0.71
C GLY A 188 11.46 5.40 -0.54
N GLY A 189 10.21 5.86 -0.46
CA GLY A 189 9.59 6.62 -1.53
C GLY A 189 10.30 7.96 -1.77
N ASP A 190 10.15 8.54 -2.95
CA ASP A 190 10.82 9.81 -3.28
C ASP A 190 10.40 10.98 -2.38
N ASP A 191 9.26 10.89 -1.73
CA ASP A 191 8.81 11.83 -0.70
C ASP A 191 9.63 11.75 0.60
N GLN A 192 10.43 10.69 0.80
CA GLN A 192 11.30 10.48 1.97
C GLN A 192 12.72 11.03 1.81
N TRP A 193 13.07 11.55 0.63
CA TRP A 193 14.44 11.95 0.31
C TRP A 193 15.10 12.84 1.38
N SER A 194 14.40 13.89 1.81
CA SER A 194 14.93 14.82 2.82
C SER A 194 15.21 14.14 4.17
N ASN A 195 14.32 13.25 4.62
CA ASN A 195 14.50 12.50 5.86
C ASN A 195 15.70 11.53 5.76
N MET A 196 15.86 10.88 4.60
CA MET A 196 16.95 9.94 4.34
C MET A 196 18.31 10.66 4.35
N LEU A 197 18.41 11.84 3.73
CA LEU A 197 19.63 12.67 3.74
C LEU A 197 20.00 13.10 5.16
N GLY A 198 19.01 13.38 6.03
CA GLY A 198 19.26 13.64 7.44
C GLY A 198 20.01 12.50 8.12
N GLY A 199 19.63 11.26 7.82
CA GLY A 199 20.26 10.05 8.35
C GLY A 199 21.70 9.85 7.84
N THR A 200 21.93 9.97 6.53
CA THR A 200 23.28 9.82 5.95
C THR A 200 24.24 10.87 6.50
N GLU A 201 23.77 12.13 6.64
CA GLU A 201 24.58 13.21 7.20
C GLU A 201 24.87 13.02 8.69
N LEU A 202 23.89 12.54 9.49
CA LEU A 202 24.11 12.23 10.90
C LEU A 202 25.17 11.15 11.07
N ILE A 203 25.11 10.08 10.28
CA ILE A 203 26.08 8.96 10.31
C ILE A 203 27.47 9.48 9.95
N ARG A 204 27.59 10.28 8.89
CA ARG A 204 28.84 10.88 8.48
C ARG A 204 29.47 11.74 9.60
N ARG A 205 28.66 12.60 10.25
CA ARG A 205 29.13 13.49 11.33
C ARG A 205 29.53 12.75 12.60
N LYS A 206 28.74 11.75 12.99
CA LYS A 206 28.90 11.08 14.27
C LYS A 206 29.88 9.90 14.22
N LEU A 207 29.90 9.16 13.11
CA LEU A 207 30.69 7.91 12.98
C LEU A 207 31.87 8.08 12.02
N GLY A 208 31.92 9.13 11.21
CA GLY A 208 32.92 9.26 10.12
C GLY A 208 32.79 8.12 9.11
N LYS A 209 31.60 7.56 8.94
CA LYS A 209 31.29 6.48 8.00
C LYS A 209 30.35 6.95 6.92
N ASP A 210 30.42 6.29 5.75
CA ASP A 210 29.44 6.46 4.71
C ASP A 210 28.26 5.53 4.92
N ALA A 211 27.08 6.02 4.64
CA ALA A 211 25.84 5.27 4.55
C ALA A 211 25.01 5.87 3.41
N TYR A 212 24.26 5.04 2.74
CA TYR A 212 23.71 5.37 1.45
C TYR A 212 22.19 5.37 1.47
N ALA A 213 21.59 6.14 0.57
CA ALA A 213 20.15 6.22 0.42
C ALA A 213 19.74 6.16 -1.06
N MET A 214 18.69 5.43 -1.33
CA MET A 214 18.07 5.34 -2.64
C MET A 214 16.57 5.52 -2.52
N THR A 215 15.99 6.43 -3.30
CA THR A 215 14.53 6.55 -3.38
C THR A 215 13.96 5.78 -4.56
N ILE A 216 12.74 5.28 -4.36
CA ILE A 216 11.94 4.64 -5.40
C ILE A 216 10.87 5.60 -5.90
N THR A 217 10.61 5.52 -7.20
CA THR A 217 9.55 6.29 -7.84
C THR A 217 8.21 5.97 -7.20
N LEU A 218 7.44 6.99 -6.86
CA LEU A 218 6.10 6.80 -6.31
C LEU A 218 5.16 6.20 -7.36
N LEU A 219 4.35 5.23 -6.94
CA LEU A 219 3.34 4.64 -7.80
C LEU A 219 2.17 5.59 -7.95
N THR A 220 2.12 6.28 -9.08
CA THR A 220 1.07 7.23 -9.46
C THR A 220 0.39 6.79 -10.74
N ASP A 221 -0.88 7.16 -10.90
CA ASP A 221 -1.58 7.05 -12.18
C ASP A 221 -1.10 8.11 -13.19
N SER A 222 -1.61 8.06 -14.40
CA SER A 222 -1.30 9.00 -15.50
C SER A 222 -1.69 10.46 -15.21
N GLN A 223 -2.49 10.70 -14.17
CA GLN A 223 -2.88 12.03 -13.69
C GLN A 223 -2.02 12.50 -12.50
N GLY A 224 -0.98 11.72 -12.10
CA GLY A 224 -0.10 12.03 -10.98
C GLY A 224 -0.67 11.70 -9.60
N LYS A 225 -1.84 11.06 -9.52
CA LYS A 225 -2.45 10.69 -8.25
C LYS A 225 -1.84 9.38 -7.72
N LYS A 226 -1.46 9.36 -6.43
CA LYS A 226 -0.93 8.13 -5.78
C LYS A 226 -1.94 6.98 -5.89
N MET A 227 -1.50 5.83 -6.39
CA MET A 227 -2.31 4.62 -6.52
C MET A 227 -2.43 3.89 -5.16
N GLY A 228 -3.29 2.86 -5.11
CA GLY A 228 -3.55 2.08 -3.90
C GLY A 228 -4.73 2.59 -3.07
N LYS A 229 -5.52 3.52 -3.64
CA LYS A 229 -6.76 4.02 -3.04
C LYS A 229 -7.88 4.02 -4.08
N THR A 230 -9.08 3.67 -3.65
CA THR A 230 -10.34 3.92 -4.38
C THR A 230 -10.96 5.23 -3.90
N ALA A 231 -12.12 5.62 -4.42
CA ALA A 231 -12.83 6.83 -4.00
C ALA A 231 -13.21 6.74 -2.51
N GLY A 232 -12.30 7.19 -1.64
CA GLY A 232 -12.47 7.26 -0.18
C GLY A 232 -11.88 6.12 0.63
N ASN A 233 -11.49 4.98 0.02
CA ASN A 233 -10.97 3.81 0.72
C ASN A 233 -9.58 3.40 0.23
N ALA A 234 -8.72 2.91 1.14
CA ALA A 234 -7.48 2.25 0.77
C ALA A 234 -7.77 0.84 0.20
N VAL A 235 -6.90 0.38 -0.71
CA VAL A 235 -6.87 -1.03 -1.13
C VAL A 235 -5.92 -1.77 -0.20
N TRP A 236 -6.49 -2.60 0.66
CA TRP A 236 -5.78 -3.28 1.74
C TRP A 236 -5.18 -4.61 1.29
N LEU A 237 -4.08 -5.02 1.91
CA LEU A 237 -3.51 -6.35 1.71
C LEU A 237 -4.18 -7.42 2.62
N ASP A 238 -4.95 -6.99 3.62
CA ASP A 238 -5.77 -7.89 4.45
C ASP A 238 -7.02 -8.33 3.68
N PRO A 239 -7.23 -9.65 3.46
CA PRO A 239 -8.39 -10.16 2.74
C PRO A 239 -9.74 -9.87 3.43
N ASN A 240 -9.73 -9.59 4.75
CA ASN A 240 -10.94 -9.20 5.49
C ASN A 240 -11.35 -7.74 5.27
N LYS A 241 -10.45 -6.90 4.75
CA LYS A 241 -10.70 -5.48 4.46
C LYS A 241 -10.89 -5.19 2.98
N THR A 242 -10.14 -5.88 2.14
CA THR A 242 -10.28 -5.89 0.68
C THR A 242 -10.18 -7.36 0.26
N SER A 243 -11.29 -7.95 -0.14
CA SER A 243 -11.31 -9.35 -0.54
C SER A 243 -10.36 -9.61 -1.72
N PRO A 244 -9.87 -10.86 -1.93
CA PRO A 244 -9.02 -11.19 -3.08
C PRO A 244 -9.66 -10.81 -4.42
N PHE A 245 -10.99 -10.93 -4.52
CA PHE A 245 -11.73 -10.52 -5.71
C PHE A 245 -11.71 -8.99 -5.92
N GLU A 246 -11.96 -8.19 -4.87
CA GLU A 246 -11.91 -6.73 -4.95
C GLU A 246 -10.48 -6.24 -5.24
N PHE A 247 -9.47 -6.90 -4.65
CA PHE A 247 -8.06 -6.62 -4.92
C PHE A 247 -7.71 -6.92 -6.38
N TYR A 248 -8.16 -8.06 -6.90
CA TYR A 248 -8.02 -8.42 -8.32
C TYR A 248 -8.71 -7.40 -9.22
N GLN A 249 -9.96 -7.03 -8.93
CA GLN A 249 -10.74 -6.06 -9.71
C GLN A 249 -10.10 -4.67 -9.70
N TYR A 250 -9.49 -4.25 -8.60
CA TYR A 250 -8.77 -2.99 -8.55
C TYR A 250 -7.66 -2.94 -9.62
N TRP A 251 -6.83 -3.96 -9.69
CA TRP A 251 -5.73 -4.02 -10.66
C TRP A 251 -6.20 -4.27 -12.09
N ARG A 252 -7.23 -5.08 -12.26
CA ARG A 252 -7.85 -5.31 -13.56
C ARG A 252 -8.48 -4.04 -14.15
N ASN A 253 -8.83 -3.08 -13.34
CA ASN A 253 -9.49 -1.84 -13.72
C ASN A 253 -8.55 -0.62 -13.77
N VAL A 254 -7.23 -0.80 -13.75
CA VAL A 254 -6.28 0.30 -13.97
C VAL A 254 -6.45 0.88 -15.37
N GLY A 255 -6.07 2.14 -15.54
CA GLY A 255 -6.16 2.82 -16.84
C GLY A 255 -5.25 2.17 -17.89
N ASP A 256 -5.63 2.26 -19.17
CA ASP A 256 -4.82 1.72 -20.27
C ASP A 256 -3.41 2.34 -20.30
N ALA A 257 -3.31 3.62 -19.96
CA ALA A 257 -2.03 4.33 -19.86
C ALA A 257 -1.14 3.88 -18.69
N ASP A 258 -1.72 3.20 -17.69
CA ASP A 258 -1.02 2.86 -16.43
C ASP A 258 -0.64 1.38 -16.34
N VAL A 259 -1.30 0.50 -17.08
CA VAL A 259 -1.16 -0.95 -16.92
C VAL A 259 0.27 -1.42 -17.13
N MET A 260 0.96 -0.96 -18.17
CA MET A 260 2.32 -1.40 -18.46
C MET A 260 3.32 -0.86 -17.44
N LYS A 261 3.12 0.35 -16.93
CA LYS A 261 3.89 0.90 -15.81
C LYS A 261 3.72 0.03 -14.57
N CYS A 262 2.49 -0.34 -14.21
CA CYS A 262 2.21 -1.18 -13.06
C CYS A 262 2.84 -2.58 -13.20
N ILE A 263 2.73 -3.21 -14.37
CA ILE A 263 3.36 -4.52 -14.64
C ILE A 263 4.86 -4.42 -14.45
N ARG A 264 5.50 -3.41 -15.04
CA ARG A 264 6.95 -3.22 -14.99
C ARG A 264 7.47 -3.01 -13.58
N MET A 265 6.79 -2.18 -12.79
CA MET A 265 7.22 -1.81 -11.43
C MET A 265 6.90 -2.88 -10.39
N LEU A 266 5.75 -3.55 -10.49
CA LEU A 266 5.19 -4.36 -9.39
C LEU A 266 5.33 -5.86 -9.58
N THR A 267 5.47 -6.36 -10.81
CA THR A 267 5.54 -7.81 -11.06
C THR A 267 6.98 -8.32 -11.15
N PHE A 268 7.14 -9.64 -11.03
CA PHE A 268 8.41 -10.34 -11.25
C PHE A 268 8.52 -10.95 -12.66
N LEU A 269 7.64 -10.57 -13.58
CA LEU A 269 7.71 -11.01 -14.97
C LEU A 269 9.04 -10.58 -15.61
N PRO A 270 9.63 -11.42 -16.50
CA PRO A 270 10.83 -11.07 -17.26
C PRO A 270 10.63 -9.77 -18.05
N LEU A 271 11.67 -8.93 -18.11
CA LEU A 271 11.59 -7.65 -18.83
C LEU A 271 11.34 -7.84 -20.32
N GLU A 272 11.89 -8.89 -20.93
CA GLU A 272 11.67 -9.25 -22.34
C GLU A 272 10.18 -9.50 -22.61
N GLN A 273 9.49 -10.21 -21.73
CA GLN A 273 8.04 -10.41 -21.82
C GLN A 273 7.27 -9.11 -21.66
N ILE A 274 7.69 -8.24 -20.73
CA ILE A 274 7.06 -6.93 -20.51
C ILE A 274 7.27 -6.02 -21.70
N ASP A 275 8.45 -6.06 -22.34
CA ASP A 275 8.74 -5.27 -23.53
C ASP A 275 7.89 -5.72 -24.72
N GLU A 276 7.68 -7.03 -24.90
CA GLU A 276 6.72 -7.56 -25.86
C GLU A 276 5.31 -7.04 -25.57
N MET A 277 4.84 -7.18 -24.31
CA MET A 277 3.52 -6.71 -23.89
C MET A 277 3.34 -5.19 -24.10
N SER A 278 4.41 -4.42 -24.05
CA SER A 278 4.37 -2.96 -24.26
C SER A 278 3.99 -2.55 -25.68
N THR A 279 4.02 -3.49 -26.62
CA THR A 279 3.54 -3.30 -28.00
C THR A 279 2.04 -3.54 -28.17
N TRP A 280 1.39 -4.11 -27.15
CA TRP A 280 -0.03 -4.47 -27.19
C TRP A 280 -0.92 -3.23 -27.19
N LYS A 281 -2.03 -3.31 -27.92
CA LYS A 281 -3.03 -2.23 -28.08
C LYS A 281 -4.44 -2.79 -27.96
N ASP A 282 -5.39 -1.92 -27.78
CA ASP A 282 -6.83 -2.22 -27.83
C ASP A 282 -7.23 -3.40 -26.92
N GLU A 283 -7.79 -4.46 -27.47
CA GLU A 283 -8.27 -5.61 -26.70
C GLU A 283 -7.15 -6.32 -25.92
N ARG A 284 -5.91 -6.33 -26.44
CA ARG A 284 -4.76 -6.94 -25.75
C ARG A 284 -4.35 -6.20 -24.47
N LEU A 285 -4.72 -4.92 -24.32
CA LEU A 285 -4.54 -4.23 -23.04
C LEU A 285 -5.41 -4.82 -21.93
N ASN A 286 -6.57 -5.40 -22.25
CA ASN A 286 -7.39 -6.12 -21.28
C ASN A 286 -6.71 -7.40 -20.82
N GLU A 287 -6.00 -8.10 -21.70
CA GLU A 287 -5.17 -9.26 -21.36
C GLU A 287 -4.02 -8.84 -20.43
N ALA A 288 -3.32 -7.74 -20.74
CA ALA A 288 -2.28 -7.19 -19.86
C ALA A 288 -2.81 -6.84 -18.45
N LYS A 289 -4.02 -6.28 -18.36
CA LYS A 289 -4.67 -5.99 -17.07
C LYS A 289 -5.04 -7.26 -16.30
N GLU A 290 -5.45 -8.33 -16.99
CA GLU A 290 -5.70 -9.63 -16.36
C GLU A 290 -4.40 -10.23 -15.82
N ILE A 291 -3.31 -10.16 -16.57
CA ILE A 291 -1.99 -10.62 -16.13
C ILE A 291 -1.55 -9.82 -14.88
N LEU A 292 -1.63 -8.50 -14.93
CA LEU A 292 -1.31 -7.65 -13.77
C LEU A 292 -2.11 -8.05 -12.53
N ALA A 293 -3.42 -8.15 -12.68
CA ALA A 293 -4.32 -8.49 -11.56
C ALA A 293 -4.03 -9.88 -11.01
N TYR A 294 -3.78 -10.86 -11.87
CA TYR A 294 -3.44 -12.22 -11.46
C TYR A 294 -2.11 -12.28 -10.71
N GLU A 295 -1.05 -11.68 -11.26
CA GLU A 295 0.27 -11.66 -10.65
C GLU A 295 0.24 -11.01 -9.25
N LEU A 296 -0.39 -9.84 -9.12
CA LEU A 296 -0.41 -9.13 -7.84
C LEU A 296 -1.33 -9.82 -6.82
N THR A 297 -2.46 -10.36 -7.24
CA THR A 297 -3.34 -11.12 -6.35
C THR A 297 -2.68 -12.43 -5.89
N SER A 298 -1.96 -13.11 -6.78
CA SER A 298 -1.19 -14.31 -6.42
C SER A 298 -0.13 -14.02 -5.37
N MET A 299 0.57 -12.89 -5.49
CA MET A 299 1.61 -12.51 -4.51
C MET A 299 1.04 -12.19 -3.12
N VAL A 300 -0.13 -11.58 -3.04
CA VAL A 300 -0.73 -11.12 -1.77
C VAL A 300 -1.59 -12.20 -1.12
N HIS A 301 -2.43 -12.86 -1.91
CA HIS A 301 -3.49 -13.76 -1.42
C HIS A 301 -3.24 -15.23 -1.75
N GLY A 302 -2.23 -15.51 -2.57
CA GLY A 302 -1.92 -16.86 -3.04
C GLY A 302 -2.57 -17.19 -4.39
N LYS A 303 -1.99 -18.18 -5.07
CA LYS A 303 -2.35 -18.56 -6.44
C LYS A 303 -3.81 -19.03 -6.54
N GLU A 304 -4.26 -19.82 -5.58
CA GLU A 304 -5.64 -20.35 -5.56
C GLU A 304 -6.69 -19.24 -5.52
N GLU A 305 -6.49 -18.23 -4.65
CA GLU A 305 -7.40 -17.08 -4.56
C GLU A 305 -7.34 -16.19 -5.81
N ALA A 306 -6.18 -16.06 -6.43
CA ALA A 306 -6.04 -15.35 -7.70
C ALA A 306 -6.78 -16.06 -8.84
N GLU A 307 -6.70 -17.38 -8.93
CA GLU A 307 -7.44 -18.19 -9.90
C GLU A 307 -8.96 -18.08 -9.72
N LYS A 308 -9.45 -18.15 -8.45
CA LYS A 308 -10.85 -17.92 -8.12
C LYS A 308 -11.31 -16.52 -8.54
N ALA A 309 -10.54 -15.49 -8.17
CA ALA A 309 -10.87 -14.11 -8.51
C ALA A 309 -10.87 -13.88 -10.03
N GLN A 310 -9.92 -14.45 -10.77
CA GLN A 310 -9.86 -14.36 -12.22
C GLN A 310 -11.07 -15.03 -12.88
N LYS A 311 -11.44 -16.23 -12.41
CA LYS A 311 -12.57 -16.99 -12.91
C LYS A 311 -13.89 -16.22 -12.71
N ALA A 312 -14.10 -15.71 -11.49
CA ALA A 312 -15.24 -14.88 -11.17
C ALA A 312 -15.29 -13.60 -12.01
N ALA A 313 -14.15 -12.92 -12.20
CA ALA A 313 -14.08 -11.73 -13.04
C ALA A 313 -14.43 -12.01 -14.50
N ARG A 314 -13.94 -13.11 -15.08
CA ARG A 314 -14.26 -13.50 -16.47
C ARG A 314 -15.74 -13.86 -16.63
N ALA A 315 -16.33 -14.57 -15.66
CA ALA A 315 -17.74 -14.93 -15.67
C ALA A 315 -18.67 -13.70 -15.71
N LEU A 316 -18.29 -12.62 -15.01
CA LEU A 316 -19.01 -11.35 -15.06
C LEU A 316 -19.06 -10.68 -16.44
N PHE A 317 -18.01 -10.87 -17.25
CA PHE A 317 -17.94 -10.29 -18.60
C PHE A 317 -18.61 -11.15 -19.66
N SER A 318 -18.71 -12.47 -19.43
CA SER A 318 -19.34 -13.41 -20.37
C SER A 318 -20.85 -13.53 -20.19
N GLY A 319 -21.44 -12.83 -19.20
CA GLY A 319 -22.88 -12.94 -18.90
C GLY A 319 -23.29 -14.22 -18.20
N ALA A 320 -22.36 -15.13 -17.90
CA ALA A 320 -22.55 -16.32 -17.10
C ALA A 320 -22.17 -15.96 -15.66
N ALA A 321 -23.15 -15.62 -14.84
CA ALA A 321 -22.91 -15.19 -13.45
C ALA A 321 -22.36 -16.37 -12.63
N ASP A 322 -21.02 -16.47 -12.55
CA ASP A 322 -20.35 -17.24 -11.49
C ASP A 322 -20.33 -16.36 -10.25
N THR A 323 -21.38 -16.51 -9.43
CA THR A 323 -21.58 -15.70 -8.21
C THR A 323 -20.93 -16.34 -6.98
N GLU A 324 -20.25 -17.47 -7.13
CA GLU A 324 -19.75 -18.27 -6.00
C GLU A 324 -18.56 -17.59 -5.28
N HIS A 325 -17.82 -16.75 -6.00
CA HIS A 325 -16.60 -16.13 -5.48
C HIS A 325 -16.64 -14.58 -5.40
N MET A 326 -17.83 -13.99 -5.53
CA MET A 326 -18.04 -12.56 -5.29
C MET A 326 -18.06 -12.23 -3.81
N PRO A 327 -17.70 -11.00 -3.41
CA PRO A 327 -18.04 -10.49 -2.09
C PRO A 327 -19.53 -10.70 -1.85
N ALA A 328 -19.86 -11.35 -0.75
CA ALA A 328 -21.23 -11.70 -0.46
C ALA A 328 -21.63 -11.27 0.95
N THR A 329 -22.88 -10.86 1.10
CA THR A 329 -23.51 -10.66 2.40
C THR A 329 -24.68 -11.63 2.51
N GLN A 330 -24.65 -12.43 3.56
CA GLN A 330 -25.79 -13.25 3.94
C GLN A 330 -26.64 -12.46 4.92
N LEU A 331 -27.89 -12.23 4.56
CA LEU A 331 -28.90 -11.62 5.41
C LEU A 331 -29.58 -12.70 6.27
N THR A 332 -30.25 -12.25 7.28
CA THR A 332 -31.15 -13.08 8.12
C THR A 332 -32.59 -12.59 7.99
N GLU A 333 -33.55 -13.38 8.39
CA GLU A 333 -34.97 -12.97 8.41
C GLU A 333 -35.20 -11.72 9.27
N ALA A 334 -34.39 -11.51 10.30
CA ALA A 334 -34.42 -10.29 11.14
C ALA A 334 -34.02 -8.99 10.38
N ASP A 335 -33.39 -9.11 9.22
CA ASP A 335 -33.01 -7.99 8.37
C ASP A 335 -34.15 -7.54 7.45
N LEU A 336 -35.21 -8.33 7.37
CA LEU A 336 -36.38 -8.06 6.54
C LEU A 336 -37.48 -7.35 7.33
N THR A 337 -38.22 -6.48 6.67
CA THR A 337 -39.44 -5.87 7.19
C THR A 337 -40.58 -6.36 6.30
N ASP A 338 -41.60 -6.99 6.89
CA ASP A 338 -42.73 -7.59 6.16
C ASP A 338 -42.27 -8.50 4.99
N GLY A 339 -41.24 -9.32 5.23
CA GLY A 339 -40.70 -10.28 4.25
C GLY A 339 -39.93 -9.66 3.08
N SER A 340 -39.54 -8.38 3.18
CA SER A 340 -38.78 -7.67 2.15
C SER A 340 -37.77 -6.70 2.73
N ILE A 341 -36.80 -6.28 1.90
CA ILE A 341 -35.81 -5.26 2.25
C ILE A 341 -35.68 -4.24 1.12
N GLY A 342 -35.74 -2.95 1.45
CA GLY A 342 -35.55 -1.88 0.48
C GLY A 342 -34.10 -1.77 0.03
N ILE A 343 -33.88 -1.40 -1.26
CA ILE A 343 -32.56 -1.29 -1.89
C ILE A 343 -31.59 -0.40 -1.08
N LEU A 344 -32.06 0.69 -0.47
CA LEU A 344 -31.21 1.59 0.29
C LEU A 344 -30.62 0.91 1.53
N THR A 345 -31.47 0.25 2.31
CA THR A 345 -31.05 -0.51 3.50
C THR A 345 -30.18 -1.69 3.11
N LEU A 346 -30.53 -2.36 2.02
CA LEU A 346 -29.77 -3.48 1.46
C LEU A 346 -28.33 -3.05 1.11
N MET A 347 -28.18 -1.93 0.40
CA MET A 347 -26.86 -1.39 0.05
C MET A 347 -26.01 -1.02 1.28
N VAL A 348 -26.63 -0.52 2.34
CA VAL A 348 -25.90 -0.20 3.59
C VAL A 348 -25.48 -1.49 4.29
N LYS A 349 -26.35 -2.48 4.40
CA LYS A 349 -26.02 -3.77 5.02
C LYS A 349 -24.95 -4.54 4.24
N ALA A 350 -24.98 -4.45 2.91
CA ALA A 350 -23.95 -5.02 2.03
C ALA A 350 -22.63 -4.20 2.01
N GLY A 351 -22.51 -3.14 2.80
CA GLY A 351 -21.30 -2.30 2.80
C GLY A 351 -21.09 -1.50 1.52
N LEU A 352 -22.07 -1.45 0.63
CA LEU A 352 -21.99 -0.73 -0.65
C LEU A 352 -22.23 0.78 -0.50
N ALA A 353 -22.81 1.22 0.60
CA ALA A 353 -23.00 2.62 0.94
C ALA A 353 -22.85 2.83 2.45
N ALA A 354 -22.28 3.95 2.86
CA ALA A 354 -22.09 4.29 4.28
C ALA A 354 -23.40 4.71 4.95
N SER A 355 -24.43 5.10 4.17
CA SER A 355 -25.73 5.52 4.68
C SER A 355 -26.83 5.38 3.62
N ASN A 356 -28.09 5.37 4.06
CA ASN A 356 -29.24 5.40 3.16
C ASN A 356 -29.27 6.68 2.27
N GLY A 357 -28.71 7.79 2.75
CA GLY A 357 -28.58 9.02 1.98
C GLY A 357 -27.60 8.87 0.81
N GLU A 358 -26.47 8.18 1.02
CA GLU A 358 -25.53 7.87 -0.05
C GLU A 358 -26.13 6.87 -1.03
N ALA A 359 -26.75 5.79 -0.53
CA ALA A 359 -27.41 4.79 -1.36
C ALA A 359 -28.48 5.44 -2.27
N ARG A 360 -29.28 6.36 -1.72
CA ARG A 360 -30.29 7.10 -2.49
C ARG A 360 -29.67 7.91 -3.63
N ARG A 361 -28.58 8.64 -3.36
CA ARG A 361 -27.88 9.41 -4.41
C ARG A 361 -27.37 8.50 -5.53
N LEU A 362 -26.78 7.37 -5.18
CA LEU A 362 -26.26 6.39 -6.14
C LEU A 362 -27.38 5.82 -7.03
N VAL A 363 -28.54 5.47 -6.44
CA VAL A 363 -29.70 4.96 -7.18
C VAL A 363 -30.24 6.03 -8.13
N VAL A 364 -30.47 7.27 -7.63
CA VAL A 364 -31.00 8.38 -8.43
C VAL A 364 -30.08 8.73 -9.60
N GLN A 365 -28.77 8.69 -9.40
CA GLN A 365 -27.77 8.90 -10.46
C GLN A 365 -27.70 7.73 -11.46
N GLY A 366 -28.44 6.63 -11.22
CA GLY A 366 -28.44 5.45 -12.05
C GLY A 366 -27.17 4.63 -11.97
N GLY A 367 -26.44 4.75 -10.85
CA GLY A 367 -25.20 4.03 -10.57
C GLY A 367 -25.41 2.67 -9.92
N VAL A 368 -26.65 2.16 -9.81
CA VAL A 368 -26.95 0.87 -9.17
C VAL A 368 -27.74 -0.01 -10.12
N LEU A 369 -27.24 -1.22 -10.35
CA LEU A 369 -27.95 -2.29 -11.06
C LEU A 369 -28.11 -3.49 -10.12
N VAL A 370 -29.19 -4.24 -10.30
CA VAL A 370 -29.41 -5.55 -9.65
C VAL A 370 -29.66 -6.55 -10.75
N ASP A 371 -28.90 -7.66 -10.74
CA ASP A 371 -28.92 -8.72 -11.75
C ASP A 371 -28.81 -8.18 -13.20
N GLY A 372 -28.02 -7.11 -13.37
CA GLY A 372 -27.81 -6.47 -14.66
C GLY A 372 -28.86 -5.39 -15.02
N GLU A 373 -29.98 -5.30 -14.31
CA GLU A 373 -31.02 -4.33 -14.53
C GLU A 373 -30.84 -3.08 -13.66
N LYS A 374 -31.03 -1.91 -14.26
CA LYS A 374 -30.92 -0.64 -13.53
C LYS A 374 -32.05 -0.49 -12.52
N VAL A 375 -31.68 -0.18 -11.25
CA VAL A 375 -32.67 0.09 -10.21
C VAL A 375 -33.44 1.35 -10.55
N ALA A 376 -34.75 1.21 -10.76
CA ALA A 376 -35.61 2.27 -11.28
C ALA A 376 -35.84 3.41 -10.27
N ALA A 377 -35.93 3.09 -8.97
CA ALA A 377 -36.23 4.07 -7.93
C ALA A 377 -35.63 3.66 -6.55
N PRO A 378 -35.39 4.62 -5.65
CA PRO A 378 -34.95 4.34 -4.29
C PRO A 378 -35.92 3.55 -3.42
N THR A 379 -37.14 3.37 -3.88
CA THR A 379 -38.25 2.65 -3.21
C THR A 379 -38.33 1.18 -3.59
N VAL A 380 -37.47 0.71 -4.51
CA VAL A 380 -37.42 -0.71 -4.90
C VAL A 380 -37.06 -1.56 -3.70
N SER A 381 -37.77 -2.69 -3.52
CA SER A 381 -37.54 -3.67 -2.48
C SER A 381 -37.40 -5.08 -3.08
N PHE A 382 -36.74 -5.95 -2.34
CA PHE A 382 -36.48 -7.34 -2.71
C PHE A 382 -37.12 -8.27 -1.67
N THR A 383 -37.82 -9.29 -2.15
CA THR A 383 -38.48 -10.26 -1.28
C THR A 383 -37.51 -11.34 -0.78
N ALA A 384 -37.90 -12.04 0.29
CA ALA A 384 -37.15 -13.18 0.81
C ALA A 384 -36.86 -14.22 -0.28
N ASP A 385 -37.85 -14.54 -1.16
CA ASP A 385 -37.66 -15.49 -2.26
C ASP A 385 -36.60 -15.05 -3.28
N GLN A 386 -36.53 -13.77 -3.57
CA GLN A 386 -35.49 -13.23 -4.45
C GLN A 386 -34.11 -13.34 -3.81
N LEU A 387 -34.03 -13.02 -2.53
CA LEU A 387 -32.76 -13.06 -1.78
C LEU A 387 -32.31 -14.52 -1.53
N THR A 388 -33.21 -15.47 -1.34
CA THR A 388 -32.87 -16.91 -1.23
C THR A 388 -32.22 -17.42 -2.52
N LYS A 389 -32.66 -16.93 -3.69
CA LYS A 389 -32.04 -17.25 -4.98
C LYS A 389 -30.68 -16.56 -5.15
N GLY A 390 -30.42 -15.52 -4.35
CA GLY A 390 -29.26 -14.66 -4.44
C GLY A 390 -29.41 -13.61 -5.54
N ILE A 391 -29.12 -12.36 -5.22
CA ILE A 391 -29.09 -11.24 -6.16
C ILE A 391 -27.69 -10.63 -6.22
N VAL A 392 -27.33 -10.10 -7.37
CA VAL A 392 -26.04 -9.42 -7.57
C VAL A 392 -26.25 -7.92 -7.73
N ILE A 393 -25.74 -7.15 -6.80
CA ILE A 393 -25.79 -5.68 -6.86
C ILE A 393 -24.49 -5.19 -7.52
N LYS A 394 -24.64 -4.34 -8.56
CA LYS A 394 -23.53 -3.61 -9.16
C LYS A 394 -23.63 -2.14 -8.79
N LYS A 395 -22.57 -1.61 -8.13
CA LYS A 395 -22.44 -0.18 -7.81
C LYS A 395 -21.43 0.46 -8.76
N GLY A 396 -21.90 1.43 -9.54
CA GLY A 396 -21.06 2.10 -10.54
C GLY A 396 -20.56 1.15 -11.63
N LYS A 397 -19.37 1.41 -12.16
CA LYS A 397 -18.81 0.61 -13.26
C LYS A 397 -18.10 -0.67 -12.80
N LYS A 398 -17.70 -0.78 -11.51
CA LYS A 398 -16.61 -1.65 -11.09
C LYS A 398 -16.87 -2.50 -9.83
N VAL A 399 -17.88 -2.19 -9.02
CA VAL A 399 -18.14 -2.89 -7.76
C VAL A 399 -19.33 -3.82 -7.92
N TYR A 400 -19.12 -5.09 -7.59
CA TYR A 400 -20.14 -6.14 -7.59
C TYR A 400 -20.21 -6.78 -6.22
N HIS A 401 -21.43 -7.10 -5.76
CA HIS A 401 -21.66 -7.71 -4.47
C HIS A 401 -22.87 -8.63 -4.53
N LYS A 402 -22.72 -9.86 -4.03
CA LYS A 402 -23.81 -10.82 -3.95
C LYS A 402 -24.54 -10.65 -2.61
N VAL A 403 -25.85 -10.71 -2.62
CA VAL A 403 -26.66 -10.74 -1.40
C VAL A 403 -27.55 -11.97 -1.43
N THR A 404 -27.54 -12.72 -0.33
CA THR A 404 -28.39 -13.90 -0.10
C THR A 404 -29.12 -13.76 1.23
N LEU A 405 -30.22 -14.49 1.39
CA LEU A 405 -30.89 -14.68 2.68
C LEU A 405 -30.39 -15.95 3.33
#